data_fd96b22eb1466707d5fa3f1e962871dc
#
_entry.id   fd96b22eb1466707d5fa3f1e962871dc
#
_cell.length_a   1.000
_cell.length_b   1.000
_cell.length_c   1.000
_cell.angle_alpha   90.00
_cell.angle_beta   90.00
_cell.angle_gamma   90.00
#
_symmetry.space_group_name_H-M   'P 1'
#
loop_
_entity.id
_entity.type
_entity.pdbx_description
1 polymer ?
#
loop_
_entity_poly.entity_id
_entity_poly.type
_entity_poly.pdbx_seq_one_letter_code
_entity_poly.pdbx_strand_id
1 'polypeptide(L)'
;MPDLELKVTVIKELTPSIKMFELVRAVGGELPPFEAGAHINVRTCDGLIRSYSLANDPAERDRYVTAVLREPEGAGGSKWMHDELKVGDLLTSSEPLQDFALDEGAGLSILLAGGIGITPLMAMGYRLRAQRLPCHLHYCTKAPEDTAFMDEVKALFGDDLTFYHDGGDPSKGIDLEATFATPPDGAHLYFCGPAGLINAAQAATAHWPEGKVHFELFASARTEEEVAEIAARAGADQAFEIELAQSGQTLTVPADKSILDVLLDSGFGVPYACEEGWCGACTIDLVAGKAEHRDEVLSDADKAANSKIQVCISRALPGEKLVLDL
;
A
#
# COMPACT_ATOMS: atom_id res chain seq x y z
N MET A 1 -12.07 8.75 11.59
CA MET A 1 -11.07 9.85 11.45
C MET A 1 -11.75 11.01 10.76
N PRO A 2 -11.40 12.27 11.04
CA PRO A 2 -11.99 13.38 10.31
C PRO A 2 -11.63 13.26 8.81
N ASP A 3 -12.64 13.38 7.96
CA ASP A 3 -12.46 13.41 6.52
C ASP A 3 -11.77 14.73 6.14
N LEU A 4 -10.71 14.64 5.33
CA LEU A 4 -9.99 15.78 4.77
C LEU A 4 -10.59 16.11 3.40
N GLU A 5 -11.04 17.36 3.21
CA GLU A 5 -11.53 17.81 1.91
C GLU A 5 -10.38 18.43 1.11
N LEU A 6 -10.06 17.81 -0.01
CA LEU A 6 -8.98 18.19 -0.92
C LEU A 6 -9.56 18.72 -2.24
N LYS A 7 -8.87 19.71 -2.84
CA LYS A 7 -9.20 20.24 -4.16
C LYS A 7 -8.12 19.87 -5.16
N VAL A 8 -8.50 19.33 -6.29
CA VAL A 8 -7.59 19.04 -7.42
C VAL A 8 -7.16 20.34 -8.07
N THR A 9 -5.86 20.61 -8.09
CA THR A 9 -5.29 21.83 -8.73
C THR A 9 -4.57 21.52 -10.02
N VAL A 10 -3.97 20.36 -10.17
CA VAL A 10 -3.26 19.91 -11.37
C VAL A 10 -3.61 18.46 -11.66
N ILE A 11 -3.80 18.15 -12.95
CA ILE A 11 -3.81 16.79 -13.50
C ILE A 11 -2.81 16.78 -14.65
N LYS A 12 -1.79 15.91 -14.57
CA LYS A 12 -0.72 15.80 -15.59
C LYS A 12 -0.61 14.36 -16.03
N GLU A 13 -0.65 14.10 -17.33
CA GLU A 13 -0.29 12.78 -17.88
C GLU A 13 1.24 12.61 -17.75
N LEU A 14 1.66 11.57 -17.03
CA LEU A 14 3.07 11.21 -16.90
C LEU A 14 3.45 10.14 -17.92
N THR A 15 2.56 9.20 -18.19
CA THR A 15 2.68 8.13 -19.19
C THR A 15 1.30 7.88 -19.80
N PRO A 16 1.17 7.07 -20.85
CA PRO A 16 -0.14 6.73 -21.42
C PRO A 16 -1.15 6.13 -20.42
N SER A 17 -0.66 5.51 -19.33
CA SER A 17 -1.48 4.85 -18.32
C SER A 17 -1.41 5.47 -16.93
N ILE A 18 -0.55 6.49 -16.70
CA ILE A 18 -0.38 7.08 -15.37
C ILE A 18 -0.64 8.59 -15.42
N LYS A 19 -1.52 9.05 -14.56
CA LYS A 19 -1.78 10.47 -14.30
C LYS A 19 -1.31 10.87 -12.91
N MET A 20 -0.69 12.03 -12.81
CA MET A 20 -0.36 12.72 -11.57
C MET A 20 -1.48 13.69 -11.20
N PHE A 21 -1.77 13.78 -9.91
CA PHE A 21 -2.73 14.69 -9.32
C PHE A 21 -2.06 15.51 -8.23
N GLU A 22 -2.23 16.83 -8.30
CA GLU A 22 -1.85 17.74 -7.24
C GLU A 22 -3.11 18.15 -6.47
N LEU A 23 -3.06 18.01 -5.16
CA LEU A 23 -4.18 18.17 -4.25
C LEU A 23 -3.82 19.20 -3.19
N VAL A 24 -4.68 20.19 -2.97
CA VAL A 24 -4.52 21.19 -1.93
C VAL A 24 -5.70 21.15 -0.96
N ARG A 25 -5.56 21.72 0.20
CA ARG A 25 -6.67 21.82 1.15
C ARG A 25 -7.81 22.68 0.58
N ALA A 26 -9.03 22.15 0.51
CA ALA A 26 -10.17 22.85 -0.11
C ALA A 26 -10.49 24.19 0.54
N VAL A 27 -10.36 24.29 1.86
CA VAL A 27 -10.58 25.53 2.64
C VAL A 27 -9.34 26.43 2.71
N GLY A 28 -8.25 26.06 2.03
CA GLY A 28 -6.96 26.74 2.13
C GLY A 28 -6.19 26.44 3.40
N GLY A 29 -4.97 26.96 3.50
CA GLY A 29 -4.05 26.72 4.60
C GLY A 29 -3.21 25.47 4.40
N GLU A 30 -2.43 25.09 5.42
CA GLU A 30 -1.55 23.93 5.35
C GLU A 30 -2.33 22.62 5.44
N LEU A 31 -1.80 21.61 4.77
CA LEU A 31 -2.23 20.21 4.89
C LEU A 31 -1.61 19.55 6.13
N PRO A 32 -2.23 18.50 6.68
CA PRO A 32 -1.59 17.66 7.68
C PRO A 32 -0.20 17.21 7.23
N PRO A 33 0.81 17.15 8.12
CA PRO A 33 2.13 16.62 7.78
C PRO A 33 2.03 15.13 7.40
N PHE A 34 2.96 14.68 6.56
CA PHE A 34 3.10 13.27 6.27
C PHE A 34 4.57 12.85 6.35
N GLU A 35 4.81 11.57 6.56
CA GLU A 35 6.13 10.97 6.54
C GLU A 35 6.38 10.25 5.21
N ALA A 36 7.65 10.05 4.85
CA ALA A 36 8.03 9.35 3.63
C ALA A 36 7.48 7.91 3.62
N GLY A 37 6.80 7.54 2.55
CA GLY A 37 6.07 6.27 2.42
C GLY A 37 4.60 6.32 2.85
N ALA A 38 4.10 7.48 3.31
CA ALA A 38 2.69 7.63 3.65
C ALA A 38 1.78 7.63 2.42
N HIS A 39 0.53 7.22 2.64
CA HIS A 39 -0.55 7.26 1.66
C HIS A 39 -1.79 7.98 2.20
N ILE A 40 -2.73 8.32 1.34
CA ILE A 40 -4.07 8.79 1.68
C ILE A 40 -5.11 7.84 1.11
N ASN A 41 -6.21 7.66 1.84
CA ASN A 41 -7.36 6.91 1.38
C ASN A 41 -8.38 7.87 0.75
N VAL A 42 -8.55 7.81 -0.56
CA VAL A 42 -9.47 8.65 -1.32
C VAL A 42 -10.80 7.93 -1.52
N ARG A 43 -11.90 8.63 -1.22
CA ARG A 43 -13.25 8.16 -1.51
C ARG A 43 -13.65 8.57 -2.92
N THR A 44 -13.98 7.59 -3.76
CA THR A 44 -14.50 7.83 -5.12
C THR A 44 -16.01 8.13 -5.10
N CYS A 45 -16.57 8.55 -6.23
CA CYS A 45 -17.97 8.96 -6.31
C CYS A 45 -19.00 7.85 -6.01
N ASP A 46 -18.63 6.60 -6.21
CA ASP A 46 -19.43 5.40 -5.92
C ASP A 46 -19.21 4.86 -4.49
N GLY A 47 -18.44 5.61 -3.67
CA GLY A 47 -18.17 5.28 -2.28
C GLY A 47 -17.02 4.30 -2.07
N LEU A 48 -16.36 3.83 -3.13
CA LEU A 48 -15.14 3.01 -3.02
C LEU A 48 -14.02 3.82 -2.38
N ILE A 49 -13.25 3.20 -1.51
CA ILE A 49 -12.05 3.78 -0.92
C ILE A 49 -10.83 3.18 -1.60
N ARG A 50 -9.87 4.04 -1.97
CA ARG A 50 -8.61 3.61 -2.60
C ARG A 50 -7.44 4.35 -2.01
N SER A 51 -6.39 3.61 -1.69
CA SER A 51 -5.13 4.13 -1.16
C SER A 51 -4.23 4.62 -2.28
N TYR A 52 -3.68 5.82 -2.12
CA TYR A 52 -2.70 6.39 -3.03
C TYR A 52 -1.53 6.98 -2.26
N SER A 53 -0.33 6.47 -2.51
CA SER A 53 0.89 6.94 -1.86
C SER A 53 1.20 8.38 -2.26
N LEU A 54 1.74 9.15 -1.32
CA LEU A 54 2.20 10.51 -1.53
C LEU A 54 3.61 10.48 -2.12
N ALA A 55 3.81 11.24 -3.21
CA ALA A 55 5.04 11.21 -4.01
C ALA A 55 5.89 12.48 -3.93
N ASN A 56 5.37 13.56 -3.30
CA ASN A 56 6.11 14.80 -3.14
C ASN A 56 7.02 14.80 -1.89
N ASP A 57 7.81 15.86 -1.74
CA ASP A 57 8.65 16.06 -0.56
C ASP A 57 7.76 16.16 0.69
N PRO A 58 7.99 15.32 1.72
CA PRO A 58 7.27 15.41 3.00
C PRO A 58 7.42 16.76 3.74
N ALA A 59 8.40 17.56 3.37
CA ALA A 59 8.56 18.92 3.89
C ALA A 59 7.54 19.92 3.33
N GLU A 60 6.93 19.62 2.17
CA GLU A 60 5.87 20.46 1.59
C GLU A 60 4.59 20.33 2.41
N ARG A 61 3.97 21.45 2.73
CA ARG A 61 2.76 21.52 3.55
C ARG A 61 1.57 22.16 2.82
N ASP A 62 1.80 22.61 1.61
CA ASP A 62 0.84 23.33 0.79
C ASP A 62 0.08 22.41 -0.18
N ARG A 63 0.65 21.24 -0.50
CA ARG A 63 0.05 20.28 -1.43
C ARG A 63 0.42 18.84 -1.10
N TYR A 64 -0.42 17.91 -1.55
CA TYR A 64 -0.10 16.51 -1.76
C TYR A 64 0.02 16.24 -3.26
N VAL A 65 0.97 15.39 -3.64
CA VAL A 65 1.09 14.86 -5.00
C VAL A 65 0.95 13.36 -4.95
N THR A 66 0.07 12.83 -5.77
CA THR A 66 -0.04 11.39 -5.98
C THR A 66 -0.08 11.07 -7.45
N ALA A 67 0.20 9.82 -7.83
CA ALA A 67 0.00 9.35 -9.19
C ALA A 67 -0.78 8.04 -9.20
N VAL A 68 -1.61 7.88 -10.22
CA VAL A 68 -2.55 6.76 -10.32
C VAL A 68 -2.34 6.06 -11.65
N LEU A 69 -2.09 4.76 -11.59
CA LEU A 69 -2.11 3.87 -12.73
C LEU A 69 -3.57 3.53 -13.07
N ARG A 70 -3.96 3.69 -14.32
CA ARG A 70 -5.29 3.30 -14.80
C ARG A 70 -5.36 1.80 -15.01
N GLU A 71 -6.07 1.10 -14.11
CA GLU A 71 -6.29 -0.35 -14.17
C GLU A 71 -7.57 -0.67 -14.94
N PRO A 72 -7.47 -1.23 -16.17
CA PRO A 72 -8.65 -1.51 -16.99
C PRO A 72 -9.59 -2.55 -16.37
N GLU A 73 -9.05 -3.55 -15.71
CA GLU A 73 -9.81 -4.64 -15.08
C GLU A 73 -10.10 -4.41 -13.59
N GLY A 74 -9.62 -3.27 -13.04
CA GLY A 74 -9.82 -2.94 -11.64
C GLY A 74 -11.28 -2.58 -11.30
N ALA A 75 -11.59 -2.50 -10.00
CA ALA A 75 -12.91 -2.25 -9.44
C ALA A 75 -13.49 -0.83 -9.70
N GLY A 76 -12.83 0.00 -10.51
CA GLY A 76 -13.38 1.29 -10.99
C GLY A 76 -12.69 2.52 -10.43
N GLY A 77 -12.09 2.48 -9.24
CA GLY A 77 -11.52 3.68 -8.60
C GLY A 77 -10.48 4.40 -9.45
N SER A 78 -9.49 3.69 -10.01
CA SER A 78 -8.47 4.29 -10.89
C SER A 78 -9.05 4.80 -12.21
N LYS A 79 -10.08 4.13 -12.75
CA LYS A 79 -10.81 4.60 -13.94
C LYS A 79 -11.50 5.92 -13.65
N TRP A 80 -12.20 6.02 -12.52
CA TRP A 80 -12.85 7.26 -12.10
C TRP A 80 -11.85 8.40 -11.93
N MET A 81 -10.72 8.17 -11.28
CA MET A 81 -9.64 9.16 -11.15
C MET A 81 -9.15 9.66 -12.52
N HIS A 82 -9.06 8.78 -13.52
CA HIS A 82 -8.58 9.12 -14.85
C HIS A 82 -9.62 9.78 -15.75
N ASP A 83 -10.85 9.27 -15.71
CA ASP A 83 -11.84 9.57 -16.73
C ASP A 83 -12.82 10.68 -16.31
N GLU A 84 -13.12 10.77 -15.00
CA GLU A 84 -14.16 11.66 -14.48
C GLU A 84 -13.60 12.88 -13.73
N LEU A 85 -12.50 12.70 -12.98
CA LEU A 85 -11.95 13.73 -12.11
C LEU A 85 -11.34 14.88 -12.90
N LYS A 86 -11.63 16.13 -12.50
CA LYS A 86 -11.20 17.36 -13.19
C LYS A 86 -10.52 18.32 -12.22
N VAL A 87 -9.70 19.19 -12.78
CA VAL A 87 -9.13 20.33 -12.06
C VAL A 87 -10.29 21.19 -11.52
N GLY A 88 -10.27 21.45 -10.23
CA GLY A 88 -11.29 22.19 -9.50
C GLY A 88 -12.24 21.31 -8.68
N ASP A 89 -12.30 20.01 -8.95
CA ASP A 89 -13.14 19.09 -8.21
C ASP A 89 -12.64 18.88 -6.78
N LEU A 90 -13.58 18.50 -5.91
CA LEU A 90 -13.31 18.19 -4.51
C LEU A 90 -13.22 16.66 -4.33
N LEU A 91 -12.29 16.26 -3.50
CA LEU A 91 -12.08 14.86 -3.06
C LEU A 91 -12.19 14.78 -1.55
N THR A 92 -12.86 13.75 -1.05
CA THR A 92 -12.81 13.37 0.35
C THR A 92 -11.69 12.33 0.54
N SER A 93 -10.80 12.56 1.48
CA SER A 93 -9.73 11.63 1.82
C SER A 93 -9.54 11.50 3.33
N SER A 94 -8.83 10.46 3.76
CA SER A 94 -8.23 10.42 5.10
C SER A 94 -7.13 11.47 5.24
N GLU A 95 -6.72 11.76 6.48
CA GLU A 95 -5.37 12.26 6.73
C GLU A 95 -4.34 11.21 6.30
N PRO A 96 -3.04 11.59 6.08
CA PRO A 96 -2.00 10.63 5.73
C PRO A 96 -1.87 9.50 6.75
N LEU A 97 -1.75 8.29 6.23
CA LEU A 97 -1.55 7.04 6.97
C LEU A 97 -0.16 6.50 6.66
N GLN A 98 0.48 5.84 7.63
CA GLN A 98 1.85 5.35 7.49
C GLN A 98 1.95 3.86 7.75
N ASP A 99 2.05 3.08 6.65
CA ASP A 99 2.22 1.63 6.70
C ASP A 99 3.55 1.18 6.09
N PHE A 100 4.27 2.09 5.40
CA PHE A 100 5.53 1.82 4.73
C PHE A 100 6.61 2.81 5.19
N ALA A 101 7.00 2.72 6.47
CA ALA A 101 7.90 3.67 7.11
C ALA A 101 9.36 3.53 6.66
N LEU A 102 10.03 4.67 6.46
CA LEU A 102 11.47 4.75 6.19
C LEU A 102 12.27 4.72 7.52
N ASP A 103 13.24 3.81 7.62
CA ASP A 103 14.23 3.83 8.71
C ASP A 103 15.39 4.78 8.35
N GLU A 104 15.38 5.97 8.93
CA GLU A 104 16.43 6.98 8.71
C GLU A 104 17.77 6.62 9.38
N GLY A 105 17.81 5.56 10.20
CA GLY A 105 19.02 5.03 10.81
C GLY A 105 19.81 4.06 9.93
N ALA A 106 19.31 3.75 8.73
CA ALA A 106 19.96 2.85 7.79
C ALA A 106 21.30 3.41 7.29
N GLY A 107 22.31 2.54 7.17
CA GLY A 107 23.61 2.92 6.58
C GLY A 107 23.52 3.21 5.07
N LEU A 108 22.59 2.54 4.37
CA LEU A 108 22.25 2.74 2.97
C LEU A 108 20.77 2.35 2.77
N SER A 109 20.00 3.19 2.11
CA SER A 109 18.65 2.86 1.67
C SER A 109 18.66 2.48 0.18
N ILE A 110 18.37 1.23 -0.13
CA ILE A 110 18.21 0.75 -1.49
C ILE A 110 16.72 0.78 -1.81
N LEU A 111 16.35 1.48 -2.87
CA LEU A 111 14.98 1.64 -3.32
C LEU A 111 14.79 0.87 -4.62
N LEU A 112 13.77 -0.01 -4.72
CA LEU A 112 13.45 -0.75 -5.93
C LEU A 112 12.00 -0.45 -6.33
N ALA A 113 11.83 0.32 -7.40
CA ALA A 113 10.53 0.70 -7.93
C ALA A 113 10.14 -0.15 -9.13
N GLY A 114 8.89 -0.61 -9.19
CA GLY A 114 8.27 -1.17 -10.39
C GLY A 114 7.10 -0.31 -10.86
N GLY A 115 7.21 0.34 -12.03
CA GLY A 115 6.15 1.17 -12.59
C GLY A 115 5.62 2.21 -11.60
N ILE A 116 4.33 2.15 -11.29
CA ILE A 116 3.66 3.10 -10.36
C ILE A 116 4.15 2.98 -8.91
N GLY A 117 4.83 1.89 -8.52
CA GLY A 117 5.45 1.74 -7.20
C GLY A 117 6.57 2.75 -6.91
N ILE A 118 6.89 3.61 -7.86
CA ILE A 118 7.78 4.75 -7.64
C ILE A 118 7.22 5.78 -6.65
N THR A 119 5.89 5.87 -6.48
CA THR A 119 5.27 6.94 -5.70
C THR A 119 5.74 7.03 -4.25
N PRO A 120 5.68 5.99 -3.41
CA PRO A 120 6.18 6.06 -2.04
C PRO A 120 7.70 6.25 -1.99
N LEU A 121 8.42 5.66 -2.96
CA LEU A 121 9.88 5.71 -3.00
C LEU A 121 10.41 7.09 -3.42
N MET A 122 9.63 7.90 -4.14
CA MET A 122 9.96 9.31 -4.37
C MET A 122 9.95 10.11 -3.08
N ALA A 123 8.91 9.98 -2.26
CA ALA A 123 8.86 10.65 -0.96
C ALA A 123 10.03 10.23 -0.05
N MET A 124 10.38 8.93 -0.07
CA MET A 124 11.58 8.43 0.62
C MET A 124 12.86 9.07 0.05
N GLY A 125 12.98 9.18 -1.27
CA GLY A 125 14.11 9.83 -1.94
C GLY A 125 14.29 11.29 -1.52
N TYR A 126 13.21 12.08 -1.52
CA TYR A 126 13.24 13.46 -1.02
C TYR A 126 13.73 13.54 0.42
N ARG A 127 13.18 12.70 1.29
CA ARG A 127 13.55 12.67 2.71
C ARG A 127 15.02 12.29 2.89
N LEU A 128 15.50 11.24 2.22
CA LEU A 128 16.90 10.78 2.28
C LEU A 128 17.86 11.87 1.79
N ARG A 129 17.53 12.54 0.68
CA ARG A 129 18.35 13.65 0.16
C ARG A 129 18.38 14.86 1.09
N ALA A 130 17.26 15.24 1.68
CA ALA A 130 17.19 16.33 2.65
C ALA A 130 18.07 16.05 3.87
N GLN A 131 18.15 14.80 4.31
CA GLN A 131 18.99 14.34 5.43
C GLN A 131 20.42 14.02 5.01
N ARG A 132 20.76 14.06 3.71
CA ARG A 132 22.05 13.64 3.14
C ARG A 132 22.42 12.19 3.47
N LEU A 133 21.41 11.33 3.56
CA LEU A 133 21.57 9.90 3.78
C LEU A 133 21.86 9.17 2.46
N PRO A 134 22.73 8.15 2.46
CA PRO A 134 23.03 7.37 1.27
C PRO A 134 21.78 6.61 0.78
N CYS A 135 21.52 6.72 -0.52
CA CYS A 135 20.45 5.93 -1.15
C CYS A 135 20.77 5.63 -2.61
N HIS A 136 20.19 4.56 -3.15
CA HIS A 136 20.24 4.23 -4.56
C HIS A 136 18.85 3.76 -5.02
N LEU A 137 18.40 4.27 -6.18
CA LEU A 137 17.13 3.89 -6.79
C LEU A 137 17.37 2.98 -7.99
N HIS A 138 16.82 1.75 -7.94
CA HIS A 138 16.60 0.88 -9.08
C HIS A 138 15.17 1.07 -9.57
N TYR A 139 14.98 1.54 -10.81
CA TYR A 139 13.64 1.80 -11.34
C TYR A 139 13.35 0.96 -12.57
N CYS A 140 12.42 0.02 -12.42
CA CYS A 140 12.03 -0.97 -13.42
C CYS A 140 10.72 -0.54 -14.10
N THR A 141 10.72 -0.47 -15.43
CA THR A 141 9.55 -0.17 -16.26
C THR A 141 9.65 -0.93 -17.58
N LYS A 142 8.54 -1.02 -18.33
CA LYS A 142 8.55 -1.71 -19.63
C LYS A 142 9.40 -0.94 -20.66
N ALA A 143 9.27 0.39 -20.70
CA ALA A 143 9.96 1.24 -21.65
C ALA A 143 10.14 2.65 -21.07
N PRO A 144 11.01 3.50 -21.67
CA PRO A 144 11.16 4.88 -21.20
C PRO A 144 9.85 5.68 -21.19
N GLU A 145 8.96 5.46 -22.15
CA GLU A 145 7.64 6.08 -22.22
C GLU A 145 6.67 5.65 -21.13
N ASP A 146 6.93 4.51 -20.50
CA ASP A 146 6.16 3.98 -19.35
C ASP A 146 6.77 4.38 -18.00
N THR A 147 7.82 5.24 -18.01
CA THR A 147 8.53 5.66 -16.81
C THR A 147 7.94 6.94 -16.25
N ALA A 148 7.09 6.81 -15.24
CA ALA A 148 6.51 7.96 -14.55
C ALA A 148 7.59 8.76 -13.81
N PHE A 149 7.42 10.10 -13.73
CA PHE A 149 8.34 11.02 -13.04
C PHE A 149 9.80 10.95 -13.53
N MET A 150 10.04 10.56 -14.77
CA MET A 150 11.40 10.32 -15.28
C MET A 150 12.36 11.49 -15.02
N ASP A 151 11.95 12.72 -15.30
CA ASP A 151 12.81 13.89 -15.14
C ASP A 151 13.00 14.24 -13.67
N GLU A 152 11.95 14.09 -12.87
CA GLU A 152 11.95 14.32 -11.42
C GLU A 152 12.89 13.31 -10.70
N VAL A 153 12.84 12.02 -11.04
CA VAL A 153 13.73 11.01 -10.43
C VAL A 153 15.18 11.21 -10.87
N LYS A 154 15.43 11.60 -12.13
CA LYS A 154 16.79 11.97 -12.59
C LYS A 154 17.34 13.16 -11.82
N ALA A 155 16.53 14.19 -11.60
CA ALA A 155 16.93 15.35 -10.83
C ALA A 155 17.18 15.03 -9.36
N LEU A 156 16.36 14.15 -8.77
CA LEU A 156 16.42 13.78 -7.35
C LEU A 156 17.59 12.87 -7.04
N PHE A 157 17.82 11.83 -7.85
CA PHE A 157 18.78 10.77 -7.54
C PHE A 157 20.13 10.94 -8.25
N GLY A 158 20.19 11.61 -9.42
CA GLY A 158 21.45 11.84 -10.16
C GLY A 158 22.13 10.51 -10.51
N ASP A 159 23.38 10.35 -10.04
CA ASP A 159 24.20 9.16 -10.28
C ASP A 159 23.75 7.96 -9.43
N ASP A 160 22.94 8.17 -8.41
CA ASP A 160 22.38 7.10 -7.55
C ASP A 160 21.05 6.55 -8.14
N LEU A 161 20.96 6.45 -9.45
CA LEU A 161 19.79 5.97 -10.19
C LEU A 161 20.18 4.99 -11.28
N THR A 162 19.50 3.86 -11.32
CA THR A 162 19.60 2.88 -12.40
C THR A 162 18.22 2.56 -12.97
N PHE A 163 18.04 2.82 -14.27
CA PHE A 163 16.82 2.40 -14.97
C PHE A 163 16.99 1.00 -15.58
N TYR A 164 15.90 0.23 -15.52
CA TYR A 164 15.78 -1.05 -16.19
C TYR A 164 14.53 -1.04 -17.06
N HIS A 165 14.70 -1.25 -18.37
CA HIS A 165 13.60 -1.32 -19.33
C HIS A 165 13.59 -2.71 -19.95
N ASP A 166 12.58 -3.52 -19.57
CA ASP A 166 12.51 -4.94 -19.91
C ASP A 166 11.70 -5.25 -21.18
N GLY A 167 11.01 -4.24 -21.75
CA GLY A 167 10.14 -4.42 -22.92
C GLY A 167 8.90 -5.26 -22.62
N GLY A 168 8.55 -5.45 -21.34
CA GLY A 168 7.47 -6.33 -20.88
C GLY A 168 7.89 -7.80 -20.70
N ASP A 169 9.19 -8.09 -20.77
CA ASP A 169 9.78 -9.41 -20.51
C ASP A 169 10.71 -9.29 -19.28
N PRO A 170 10.25 -9.69 -18.07
CA PRO A 170 11.02 -9.54 -16.83
C PRO A 170 12.42 -10.19 -16.88
N SER A 171 12.63 -11.20 -17.74
CA SER A 171 13.93 -11.85 -17.87
C SER A 171 15.02 -10.95 -18.49
N LYS A 172 14.62 -9.80 -19.07
CA LYS A 172 15.51 -8.78 -19.65
C LYS A 172 15.69 -7.57 -18.74
N GLY A 173 15.03 -7.57 -17.59
CA GLY A 173 15.07 -6.50 -16.61
C GLY A 173 16.25 -6.60 -15.65
N ILE A 174 16.04 -6.18 -14.42
CA ILE A 174 17.01 -6.30 -13.33
C ILE A 174 17.23 -7.79 -12.97
N ASP A 175 18.48 -8.19 -12.83
CA ASP A 175 18.83 -9.46 -12.19
C ASP A 175 18.82 -9.28 -10.67
N LEU A 176 17.68 -9.60 -10.05
CA LEU A 176 17.46 -9.40 -8.61
C LEU A 176 18.38 -10.29 -7.77
N GLU A 177 18.62 -11.54 -8.19
CA GLU A 177 19.50 -12.47 -7.48
C GLU A 177 20.93 -11.95 -7.45
N ALA A 178 21.47 -11.54 -8.60
CA ALA A 178 22.82 -10.99 -8.67
C ALA A 178 22.92 -9.62 -7.98
N THR A 179 21.90 -8.76 -8.12
CA THR A 179 21.90 -7.40 -7.56
C THR A 179 21.86 -7.43 -6.04
N PHE A 180 21.08 -8.33 -5.45
CA PHE A 180 20.85 -8.39 -4.00
C PHE A 180 21.51 -9.62 -3.32
N ALA A 181 22.43 -10.32 -4.02
CA ALA A 181 23.14 -11.50 -3.50
C ALA A 181 23.85 -11.27 -2.15
N THR A 182 24.32 -10.05 -1.92
CA THR A 182 25.06 -9.71 -0.69
C THR A 182 24.53 -8.37 -0.17
N PRO A 183 23.82 -8.35 0.97
CA PRO A 183 23.36 -7.11 1.57
C PRO A 183 24.57 -6.27 2.01
N PRO A 184 24.67 -4.98 1.61
CA PRO A 184 25.66 -4.07 2.18
C PRO A 184 25.45 -3.88 3.68
N ASP A 185 26.53 -3.64 4.41
CA ASP A 185 26.46 -3.45 5.86
C ASP A 185 25.50 -2.32 6.25
N GLY A 186 24.54 -2.63 7.10
CA GLY A 186 23.54 -1.67 7.56
C GLY A 186 22.53 -1.21 6.50
N ALA A 187 22.49 -1.86 5.32
CA ALA A 187 21.55 -1.51 4.28
C ALA A 187 20.12 -1.96 4.62
N HIS A 188 19.15 -1.13 4.22
CA HIS A 188 17.74 -1.48 4.14
C HIS A 188 17.29 -1.44 2.69
N LEU A 189 16.45 -2.40 2.29
CA LEU A 189 15.85 -2.47 0.98
C LEU A 189 14.35 -2.16 1.09
N TYR A 190 13.88 -1.22 0.27
CA TYR A 190 12.48 -0.82 0.16
C TYR A 190 12.02 -1.07 -1.26
N PHE A 191 10.96 -1.83 -1.45
CA PHE A 191 10.43 -2.04 -2.80
C PHE A 191 8.92 -1.95 -2.87
N CYS A 192 8.46 -1.41 -4.01
CA CYS A 192 7.06 -1.30 -4.35
C CYS A 192 6.89 -1.45 -5.86
N GLY A 193 5.84 -2.16 -6.28
CA GLY A 193 5.61 -2.44 -7.70
C GLY A 193 4.59 -3.54 -7.93
N PRO A 194 4.54 -4.10 -9.16
CA PRO A 194 3.64 -5.20 -9.48
C PRO A 194 3.99 -6.49 -8.73
N ALA A 195 2.99 -7.33 -8.48
CA ALA A 195 3.10 -8.56 -7.71
C ALA A 195 4.29 -9.45 -8.14
N GLY A 196 4.52 -9.59 -9.44
CA GLY A 196 5.65 -10.39 -9.95
C GLY A 196 7.02 -9.86 -9.52
N LEU A 197 7.21 -8.53 -9.47
CA LEU A 197 8.45 -7.91 -8.97
C LEU A 197 8.57 -8.10 -7.46
N ILE A 198 7.49 -7.90 -6.71
CA ILE A 198 7.46 -8.07 -5.26
C ILE A 198 7.85 -9.50 -4.87
N ASN A 199 7.19 -10.50 -5.45
CA ASN A 199 7.46 -11.91 -5.17
C ASN A 199 8.91 -12.30 -5.52
N ALA A 200 9.41 -11.84 -6.68
CA ALA A 200 10.78 -12.11 -7.09
C ALA A 200 11.81 -11.43 -6.17
N ALA A 201 11.55 -10.18 -5.75
CA ALA A 201 12.42 -9.45 -4.83
C ALA A 201 12.44 -10.09 -3.44
N GLN A 202 11.28 -10.52 -2.92
CA GLN A 202 11.18 -11.26 -1.65
C GLN A 202 11.99 -12.57 -1.72
N ALA A 203 11.83 -13.35 -2.80
CA ALA A 203 12.59 -14.59 -2.99
C ALA A 203 14.10 -14.33 -3.06
N ALA A 204 14.54 -13.33 -3.83
CA ALA A 204 15.95 -12.98 -3.99
C ALA A 204 16.58 -12.45 -2.69
N THR A 205 15.78 -11.92 -1.77
CA THR A 205 16.26 -11.31 -0.51
C THR A 205 15.90 -12.10 0.74
N ALA A 206 15.40 -13.32 0.61
CA ALA A 206 15.01 -14.18 1.75
C ALA A 206 16.16 -14.46 2.73
N HIS A 207 17.41 -14.31 2.29
CA HIS A 207 18.63 -14.47 3.08
C HIS A 207 19.08 -13.19 3.82
N TRP A 208 18.41 -12.04 3.57
CA TRP A 208 18.75 -10.79 4.23
C TRP A 208 18.36 -10.84 5.72
N PRO A 209 19.04 -10.06 6.58
CA PRO A 209 18.69 -10.01 7.99
C PRO A 209 17.25 -9.53 8.21
N GLU A 210 16.60 -10.08 9.24
CA GLU A 210 15.26 -9.68 9.63
C GLU A 210 15.15 -8.17 9.87
N GLY A 211 14.04 -7.56 9.43
CA GLY A 211 13.79 -6.13 9.57
C GLY A 211 14.60 -5.23 8.61
N LYS A 212 15.28 -5.81 7.60
CA LYS A 212 16.05 -5.05 6.61
C LYS A 212 15.40 -4.98 5.24
N VAL A 213 14.34 -5.73 5.02
CA VAL A 213 13.58 -5.77 3.78
C VAL A 213 12.16 -5.29 4.05
N HIS A 214 11.73 -4.27 3.32
CA HIS A 214 10.46 -3.58 3.48
C HIS A 214 9.78 -3.50 2.12
N PHE A 215 8.48 -3.73 2.07
CA PHE A 215 7.74 -3.63 0.81
C PHE A 215 6.31 -3.13 1.04
N GLU A 216 5.74 -2.54 0.00
CA GLU A 216 4.34 -2.12 -0.03
C GLU A 216 3.66 -2.76 -1.24
N LEU A 217 2.48 -3.33 -1.02
CA LEU A 217 1.64 -3.93 -2.05
C LEU A 217 0.60 -2.91 -2.52
N PHE A 218 0.42 -2.77 -3.84
CA PHE A 218 -0.65 -1.96 -4.45
C PHE A 218 -1.79 -2.81 -5.02
N ALA A 219 -1.58 -4.13 -5.04
CA ALA A 219 -2.57 -5.14 -5.38
C ALA A 219 -2.16 -6.45 -4.71
N SER A 220 -3.06 -7.40 -4.63
CA SER A 220 -2.71 -8.72 -4.13
C SER A 220 -1.54 -9.33 -4.92
N ALA A 221 -0.58 -9.88 -4.20
CA ALA A 221 0.56 -10.59 -4.79
C ALA A 221 0.30 -12.10 -4.91
N ARG A 222 -0.91 -12.56 -4.57
CA ARG A 222 -1.30 -13.98 -4.62
C ARG A 222 -1.25 -14.54 -6.03
N THR A 223 -0.83 -15.78 -6.11
CA THR A 223 -0.92 -16.58 -7.32
C THR A 223 -2.38 -17.00 -7.59
N GLU A 224 -2.68 -17.42 -8.83
CA GLU A 224 -4.01 -17.95 -9.17
C GLU A 224 -4.40 -19.17 -8.31
N GLU A 225 -3.41 -19.99 -7.93
CA GLU A 225 -3.59 -21.17 -7.07
C GLU A 225 -3.99 -20.77 -5.65
N GLU A 226 -3.32 -19.79 -5.04
CA GLU A 226 -3.66 -19.24 -3.72
C GLU A 226 -5.04 -18.58 -3.71
N VAL A 227 -5.40 -17.85 -4.77
CA VAL A 227 -6.75 -17.27 -4.92
C VAL A 227 -7.80 -18.39 -4.99
N ALA A 228 -7.54 -19.45 -5.74
CA ALA A 228 -8.45 -20.59 -5.84
C ALA A 228 -8.59 -21.33 -4.50
N GLU A 229 -7.52 -21.49 -3.73
CA GLU A 229 -7.57 -22.08 -2.39
C GLU A 229 -8.41 -21.24 -1.42
N ILE A 230 -8.24 -19.92 -1.42
CA ILE A 230 -9.04 -19.01 -0.58
C ILE A 230 -10.52 -19.09 -0.95
N ALA A 231 -10.84 -19.09 -2.24
CA ALA A 231 -12.21 -19.25 -2.73
C ALA A 231 -12.83 -20.61 -2.33
N ALA A 232 -12.03 -21.69 -2.37
CA ALA A 232 -12.47 -23.01 -1.94
C ALA A 232 -12.73 -23.04 -0.42
N ARG A 233 -11.90 -22.38 0.38
CA ARG A 233 -12.10 -22.24 1.84
C ARG A 233 -13.35 -21.42 2.15
N ALA A 234 -13.57 -20.32 1.46
CA ALA A 234 -14.75 -19.46 1.64
C ALA A 234 -16.07 -20.23 1.43
N GLY A 235 -16.09 -21.23 0.53
CA GLY A 235 -17.25 -22.11 0.34
C GLY A 235 -17.53 -23.07 1.52
N ALA A 236 -16.58 -23.23 2.45
CA ALA A 236 -16.69 -24.06 3.65
C ALA A 236 -16.82 -23.22 4.93
N ASP A 237 -16.88 -21.89 4.82
CA ASP A 237 -16.98 -20.98 5.96
C ASP A 237 -18.22 -21.25 6.81
N GLN A 238 -18.09 -21.06 8.10
CA GLN A 238 -19.18 -21.17 9.06
C GLN A 238 -19.39 -19.83 9.78
N ALA A 239 -20.61 -19.61 10.26
CA ALA A 239 -20.88 -18.48 11.11
C ALA A 239 -20.11 -18.60 12.44
N PHE A 240 -19.63 -17.50 12.97
CA PHE A 240 -18.95 -17.40 14.25
C PHE A 240 -19.32 -16.11 14.97
N GLU A 241 -18.91 -15.97 16.22
CA GLU A 241 -19.18 -14.78 17.02
C GLU A 241 -17.91 -13.93 17.19
N ILE A 242 -18.11 -12.61 17.18
CA ILE A 242 -17.13 -11.63 17.63
C ILE A 242 -17.69 -10.86 18.84
N GLU A 243 -16.84 -10.51 19.77
CA GLU A 243 -17.13 -9.60 20.88
C GLU A 243 -16.29 -8.35 20.76
N LEU A 244 -16.89 -7.21 20.98
CA LEU A 244 -16.20 -5.92 20.98
C LEU A 244 -15.82 -5.60 22.42
N ALA A 245 -14.52 -5.56 22.71
CA ALA A 245 -14.00 -5.48 24.09
C ALA A 245 -14.43 -4.21 24.83
N GLN A 246 -14.53 -3.07 24.11
CA GLN A 246 -14.87 -1.79 24.73
C GLN A 246 -16.36 -1.67 25.07
N SER A 247 -17.25 -2.27 24.26
CA SER A 247 -18.70 -2.20 24.47
C SER A 247 -19.30 -3.44 25.11
N GLY A 248 -18.59 -4.57 25.05
CA GLY A 248 -19.11 -5.88 25.44
C GLY A 248 -20.16 -6.45 24.48
N GLN A 249 -20.40 -5.78 23.35
CA GLN A 249 -21.38 -6.21 22.36
C GLN A 249 -20.88 -7.46 21.63
N THR A 250 -21.76 -8.46 21.50
CA THR A 250 -21.47 -9.66 20.69
C THR A 250 -22.25 -9.57 19.38
N LEU A 251 -21.55 -9.81 18.28
CA LEU A 251 -22.11 -9.84 16.93
C LEU A 251 -21.85 -11.19 16.29
N THR A 252 -22.79 -11.67 15.47
CA THR A 252 -22.62 -12.90 14.69
C THR A 252 -22.11 -12.52 13.29
N VAL A 253 -21.02 -13.14 12.87
CA VAL A 253 -20.49 -13.03 11.50
C VAL A 253 -21.00 -14.22 10.69
N PRO A 254 -21.92 -14.04 9.75
CA PRO A 254 -22.42 -15.10 8.88
C PRO A 254 -21.31 -15.69 8.00
N ALA A 255 -21.59 -16.86 7.41
CA ALA A 255 -20.64 -17.52 6.52
C ALA A 255 -20.29 -16.72 5.26
N ASP A 256 -21.24 -15.93 4.78
CA ASP A 256 -21.17 -15.14 3.54
C ASP A 256 -20.79 -13.67 3.73
N LYS A 257 -20.43 -13.27 4.97
CA LYS A 257 -19.95 -11.90 5.28
C LYS A 257 -18.59 -11.93 5.94
N SER A 258 -17.80 -10.87 5.69
CA SER A 258 -16.59 -10.60 6.44
C SER A 258 -16.90 -10.01 7.84
N ILE A 259 -15.91 -9.99 8.72
CA ILE A 259 -16.02 -9.26 10.00
C ILE A 259 -16.23 -7.77 9.72
N LEU A 260 -15.53 -7.22 8.70
CA LEU A 260 -15.65 -5.83 8.29
C LEU A 260 -17.09 -5.46 7.92
N ASP A 261 -17.75 -6.28 7.07
CA ASP A 261 -19.14 -6.03 6.67
C ASP A 261 -20.07 -5.96 7.88
N VAL A 262 -19.91 -6.91 8.83
CA VAL A 262 -20.75 -6.96 10.04
C VAL A 262 -20.52 -5.76 10.94
N LEU A 263 -19.27 -5.29 11.07
CA LEU A 263 -18.94 -4.09 11.85
C LEU A 263 -19.55 -2.84 11.21
N LEU A 264 -19.40 -2.67 9.90
CA LEU A 264 -19.96 -1.53 9.16
C LEU A 264 -21.50 -1.52 9.22
N ASP A 265 -22.15 -2.67 8.99
CA ASP A 265 -23.60 -2.82 9.10
C ASP A 265 -24.13 -2.52 10.51
N SER A 266 -23.30 -2.76 11.54
CA SER A 266 -23.62 -2.49 12.93
C SER A 266 -23.28 -1.06 13.36
N GLY A 267 -22.76 -0.22 12.45
CA GLY A 267 -22.47 1.19 12.68
C GLY A 267 -21.09 1.45 13.31
N PHE A 268 -20.19 0.46 13.34
CA PHE A 268 -18.83 0.65 13.82
C PHE A 268 -17.94 1.16 12.68
N GLY A 269 -17.28 2.30 12.90
CA GLY A 269 -16.35 2.88 11.94
C GLY A 269 -14.99 2.19 12.01
N VAL A 270 -14.71 1.30 11.08
CA VAL A 270 -13.40 0.64 10.92
C VAL A 270 -12.74 1.21 9.67
N PRO A 271 -11.46 1.61 9.73
CA PRO A 271 -10.72 1.94 8.52
C PRO A 271 -10.65 0.73 7.59
N TYR A 272 -10.80 0.95 6.28
CA TYR A 272 -10.61 -0.12 5.28
C TYR A 272 -10.31 0.51 3.91
N ALA A 273 -9.76 -0.30 2.99
CA ALA A 273 -9.46 0.16 1.64
C ALA A 273 -9.60 -0.95 0.59
N CYS A 274 -8.73 -1.98 0.57
CA CYS A 274 -8.72 -2.99 -0.50
C CYS A 274 -9.82 -4.03 -0.38
N GLU A 275 -10.25 -4.37 0.83
CA GLU A 275 -11.18 -5.47 1.16
C GLU A 275 -10.70 -6.88 0.73
N GLU A 276 -9.44 -7.00 0.34
CA GLU A 276 -8.80 -8.21 -0.19
C GLU A 276 -7.63 -8.71 0.68
N GLY A 277 -7.34 -8.03 1.81
CA GLY A 277 -6.35 -8.47 2.79
C GLY A 277 -4.88 -8.17 2.47
N TRP A 278 -4.60 -7.24 1.54
CA TRP A 278 -3.22 -6.90 1.18
C TRP A 278 -2.77 -5.48 1.55
N CYS A 279 -3.68 -4.57 1.98
CA CYS A 279 -3.32 -3.18 2.25
C CYS A 279 -3.12 -2.84 3.74
N GLY A 280 -3.56 -3.68 4.66
CA GLY A 280 -3.41 -3.43 6.10
C GLY A 280 -4.40 -2.46 6.74
N ALA A 281 -5.18 -1.70 5.96
CA ALA A 281 -6.02 -0.61 6.47
C ALA A 281 -7.09 -1.06 7.48
N CYS A 282 -7.52 -2.32 7.43
CA CYS A 282 -8.54 -2.88 8.31
C CYS A 282 -7.96 -3.71 9.48
N THR A 283 -6.71 -3.47 9.86
CA THR A 283 -6.08 -4.15 10.99
C THR A 283 -6.73 -3.72 12.30
N ILE A 284 -7.14 -4.69 13.11
CA ILE A 284 -7.65 -4.49 14.47
C ILE A 284 -6.86 -5.35 15.44
N ASP A 285 -6.64 -4.86 16.64
CA ASP A 285 -6.01 -5.65 17.69
C ASP A 285 -6.96 -6.75 18.16
N LEU A 286 -6.44 -7.98 18.28
CA LEU A 286 -7.14 -9.17 18.72
C LEU A 286 -6.81 -9.43 20.20
N VAL A 287 -7.81 -9.22 21.06
CA VAL A 287 -7.66 -9.37 22.52
C VAL A 287 -7.69 -10.84 22.93
N ALA A 288 -8.59 -11.64 22.30
CA ALA A 288 -8.73 -13.07 22.60
C ALA A 288 -9.35 -13.82 21.41
N GLY A 289 -9.27 -15.15 21.46
CA GLY A 289 -9.71 -16.06 20.41
C GLY A 289 -8.57 -16.39 19.43
N LYS A 290 -8.81 -17.30 18.49
CA LYS A 290 -7.83 -17.69 17.46
C LYS A 290 -8.35 -17.37 16.09
N ALA A 291 -7.60 -16.53 15.37
CA ALA A 291 -7.92 -16.15 14.00
C ALA A 291 -7.37 -17.15 12.98
N GLU A 292 -8.12 -17.39 11.93
CA GLU A 292 -7.64 -17.94 10.67
C GLU A 292 -7.18 -16.76 9.80
N HIS A 293 -5.89 -16.49 9.82
CA HIS A 293 -5.30 -15.41 9.03
C HIS A 293 -5.30 -15.75 7.55
N ARG A 294 -5.94 -14.91 6.73
CA ARG A 294 -6.04 -15.05 5.28
C ARG A 294 -5.40 -13.88 4.54
N ASP A 295 -4.78 -12.96 5.27
CA ASP A 295 -4.15 -11.75 4.76
C ASP A 295 -2.70 -11.98 4.29
N GLU A 296 -2.21 -11.00 3.50
CA GLU A 296 -0.83 -10.93 3.01
C GLU A 296 0.03 -9.92 3.78
N VAL A 297 -0.56 -9.19 4.74
CA VAL A 297 0.06 -8.04 5.42
C VAL A 297 0.79 -8.42 6.69
N LEU A 298 0.15 -9.23 7.53
CA LEU A 298 0.73 -9.62 8.81
C LEU A 298 1.91 -10.57 8.59
N SER A 299 3.03 -10.30 9.25
CA SER A 299 4.18 -11.21 9.27
C SER A 299 3.82 -12.55 9.89
N ASP A 300 4.62 -13.58 9.61
CA ASP A 300 4.44 -14.89 10.25
C ASP A 300 4.54 -14.79 11.78
N ALA A 301 5.37 -13.89 12.30
CA ALA A 301 5.49 -13.61 13.72
C ALA A 301 4.21 -12.99 14.29
N ASP A 302 3.59 -12.01 13.60
CA ASP A 302 2.32 -11.40 14.01
C ASP A 302 1.17 -12.41 13.95
N LYS A 303 1.10 -13.22 12.90
CA LYS A 303 0.13 -14.30 12.76
C LYS A 303 0.28 -15.34 13.88
N ALA A 304 1.51 -15.71 14.20
CA ALA A 304 1.78 -16.64 15.31
C ALA A 304 1.46 -16.03 16.69
N ALA A 305 1.72 -14.74 16.89
CA ALA A 305 1.36 -14.01 18.10
C ALA A 305 -0.16 -13.88 18.26
N ASN A 306 -0.90 -13.90 17.14
CA ASN A 306 -2.37 -13.81 17.09
C ASN A 306 -2.92 -12.64 17.90
N SER A 307 -2.22 -11.48 17.81
CA SER A 307 -2.58 -10.24 18.51
C SER A 307 -3.25 -9.20 17.62
N LYS A 308 -3.31 -9.45 16.31
CA LYS A 308 -3.93 -8.60 15.31
C LYS A 308 -4.70 -9.44 14.29
N ILE A 309 -5.66 -8.82 13.61
CA ILE A 309 -6.46 -9.47 12.58
C ILE A 309 -6.83 -8.47 11.47
N GLN A 310 -6.80 -8.93 10.21
CA GLN A 310 -7.34 -8.19 9.07
C GLN A 310 -8.81 -8.55 8.90
N VAL A 311 -9.71 -7.66 9.35
CA VAL A 311 -11.16 -7.97 9.47
C VAL A 311 -11.90 -8.07 8.13
N CYS A 312 -11.29 -7.64 7.02
CA CYS A 312 -11.91 -7.74 5.69
C CYS A 312 -11.90 -9.17 5.12
N ILE A 313 -10.96 -10.04 5.55
CA ILE A 313 -10.77 -11.36 4.94
C ILE A 313 -10.56 -12.50 5.94
N SER A 314 -9.91 -12.22 7.08
CA SER A 314 -9.62 -13.23 8.10
C SER A 314 -10.88 -13.59 8.90
N ARG A 315 -10.90 -14.78 9.49
CA ARG A 315 -12.06 -15.33 10.21
C ARG A 315 -11.63 -15.94 11.53
N ALA A 316 -12.58 -16.42 12.34
CA ALA A 316 -12.27 -17.26 13.48
C ALA A 316 -11.94 -18.69 13.02
N LEU A 317 -11.04 -19.37 13.73
CA LEU A 317 -10.91 -20.83 13.59
C LEU A 317 -12.22 -21.51 14.01
N PRO A 318 -12.53 -22.70 13.48
CA PRO A 318 -13.77 -23.42 13.80
C PRO A 318 -13.98 -23.57 15.31
N GLY A 319 -15.15 -23.10 15.80
CA GLY A 319 -15.53 -23.14 17.20
C GLY A 319 -14.93 -22.05 18.10
N GLU A 320 -14.12 -21.16 17.55
CA GLU A 320 -13.57 -20.02 18.27
C GLU A 320 -14.52 -18.81 18.21
N LYS A 321 -14.47 -17.98 19.23
CA LYS A 321 -15.02 -16.63 19.29
C LYS A 321 -13.86 -15.64 19.36
N LEU A 322 -13.91 -14.58 18.58
CA LEU A 322 -12.88 -13.55 18.61
C LEU A 322 -13.31 -12.38 19.50
N VAL A 323 -12.37 -11.80 20.22
CA VAL A 323 -12.56 -10.55 20.98
C VAL A 323 -11.70 -9.47 20.37
N LEU A 324 -12.33 -8.44 19.79
CA LEU A 324 -11.68 -7.36 19.08
C LEU A 324 -11.60 -6.11 19.96
N ASP A 325 -10.49 -5.37 19.89
CA ASP A 325 -10.34 -4.10 20.62
C ASP A 325 -11.08 -2.97 19.91
N LEU A 326 -12.41 -2.98 20.08
CA LEU A 326 -13.36 -2.00 19.54
C LEU A 326 -14.41 -1.64 20.60
#